data_9667e28d5a564d806efe3e60a01deda3
#
_entry.id   9667e28d5a564d806efe3e60a01deda3
#
_cell.length_a   1.000
_cell.length_b   1.000
_cell.length_c   1.000
_cell.angle_alpha   90.00
_cell.angle_beta   90.00
_cell.angle_gamma   90.00
#
_symmetry.space_group_name_H-M   'P 1'
#
loop_
_entity.id
_entity.type
_entity.pdbx_description
1 polymer ?
#
loop_
_entity_poly.entity_id
_entity_poly.type
_entity_poly.pdbx_seq_one_letter_code
_entity_poly.pdbx_strand_id
1 'polypeptide(L)'
;MTPALAGALRCPVCGGPLLLMGRSLRCPKAHSFDLAREGYANLLAIQKKHAADPGDGKEMVRARRAFLSAGHYGPLMQALGTLCAALPHERMVDAGCGEGSYDRFLYDALGGPQMVGFDLSKEAVRLAAKLVPEGAFCVGGSFSAPVRDGWADLLLNIFSPMAEAEFRRMLCPGGYLIYAVPTARHLYGLKEVLYQTPYENEVKDTTYEGFSFVEAREATATLTLEGASVGQLFAMTPYYWNTPADGAARLAACQRLTTEIGFRYLVYRKN
;
A
#
# COMPACT_ATOMS: atom_id res chain seq x y z
N MET A 1 -0.32 -14.15 12.44
CA MET A 1 0.66 -14.73 11.46
C MET A 1 0.74 -16.23 11.63
N THR A 2 0.58 -17.02 10.58
CA THR A 2 0.70 -18.50 10.57
C THR A 2 2.13 -18.94 10.23
N PRO A 3 2.54 -20.21 10.53
CA PRO A 3 3.84 -20.73 10.10
C PRO A 3 4.05 -20.69 8.58
N ALA A 4 3.01 -20.95 7.78
CA ALA A 4 3.08 -20.87 6.31
C ALA A 4 3.42 -19.44 5.83
N LEU A 5 2.74 -18.44 6.36
CA LEU A 5 3.00 -17.04 6.02
C LEU A 5 4.33 -16.52 6.58
N ALA A 6 4.78 -17.01 7.74
CA ALA A 6 6.13 -16.72 8.23
C ALA A 6 7.20 -17.19 7.24
N GLY A 7 6.98 -18.37 6.61
CA GLY A 7 7.83 -18.90 5.56
C GLY A 7 7.87 -18.08 4.26
N ALA A 8 6.94 -17.16 4.05
CA ALA A 8 6.97 -16.20 2.96
C ALA A 8 7.97 -15.06 3.20
N LEU A 9 8.37 -14.83 4.45
CA LEU A 9 9.25 -13.75 4.83
C LEU A 9 10.72 -14.15 4.74
N ARG A 10 11.60 -13.17 4.52
CA ARG A 10 13.05 -13.33 4.53
C ARG A 10 13.71 -12.47 5.60
N CYS A 11 14.80 -12.97 6.13
CA CYS A 11 15.58 -12.27 7.14
C CYS A 11 16.21 -10.99 6.54
N PRO A 12 15.98 -9.81 7.12
CA PRO A 12 16.53 -8.55 6.60
C PRO A 12 18.05 -8.43 6.78
N VAL A 13 18.65 -9.29 7.62
CA VAL A 13 20.09 -9.27 7.90
C VAL A 13 20.86 -10.17 6.93
N CYS A 14 20.37 -11.40 6.71
CA CYS A 14 21.13 -12.39 5.94
C CYS A 14 20.39 -12.92 4.69
N GLY A 15 19.19 -12.44 4.42
CA GLY A 15 18.36 -12.88 3.29
C GLY A 15 17.78 -14.31 3.40
N GLY A 16 18.12 -15.05 4.47
CA GLY A 16 17.63 -16.42 4.66
C GLY A 16 16.16 -16.50 5.04
N PRO A 17 15.55 -17.72 4.98
CA PRO A 17 14.16 -17.91 5.33
C PRO A 17 13.91 -17.63 6.81
N LEU A 18 12.68 -17.17 7.12
CA LEU A 18 12.22 -17.00 8.49
C LEU A 18 11.23 -18.10 8.86
N LEU A 19 11.34 -18.62 10.08
CA LEU A 19 10.45 -19.61 10.65
C LEU A 19 9.81 -19.03 11.91
N LEU A 20 8.51 -19.31 12.09
CA LEU A 20 7.78 -18.91 13.30
C LEU A 20 8.09 -19.90 14.44
N MET A 21 8.69 -19.38 15.51
CA MET A 21 9.02 -20.13 16.72
C MET A 21 8.39 -19.43 17.93
N GLY A 22 7.24 -19.92 18.37
CA GLY A 22 6.43 -19.24 19.39
C GLY A 22 5.96 -17.87 18.88
N ARG A 23 6.43 -16.80 19.51
CA ARG A 23 6.13 -15.42 19.12
C ARG A 23 7.32 -14.70 18.47
N SER A 24 8.25 -15.42 17.90
CA SER A 24 9.42 -14.84 17.23
C SER A 24 9.64 -15.48 15.86
N LEU A 25 10.09 -14.66 14.91
CA LEU A 25 10.60 -15.14 13.62
C LEU A 25 12.10 -15.35 13.74
N ARG A 26 12.59 -16.54 13.37
CA ARG A 26 14.01 -16.88 13.44
C ARG A 26 14.53 -17.42 12.12
N CYS A 27 15.76 -17.05 11.76
CA CYS A 27 16.46 -17.62 10.61
C CYS A 27 17.52 -18.65 11.04
N PRO A 28 18.02 -19.50 10.11
CA PRO A 28 19.06 -20.49 10.41
C PRO A 28 20.37 -19.90 10.96
N LYS A 29 20.65 -18.60 10.69
CA LYS A 29 21.80 -17.87 11.24
C LYS A 29 21.51 -17.21 12.59
N ALA A 30 20.49 -17.66 13.30
CA ALA A 30 20.09 -17.23 14.65
C ALA A 30 19.64 -15.75 14.78
N HIS A 31 19.38 -15.01 13.65
CA HIS A 31 18.70 -13.71 13.77
C HIS A 31 17.26 -13.94 14.22
N SER A 32 16.79 -13.14 15.17
CA SER A 32 15.47 -13.26 15.80
C SER A 32 14.74 -11.93 15.79
N PHE A 33 13.43 -11.98 15.47
CA PHE A 33 12.53 -10.81 15.38
C PHE A 33 11.22 -11.16 16.09
N ASP A 34 10.91 -10.46 17.16
CA ASP A 34 9.70 -10.71 17.93
C ASP A 34 8.46 -10.18 17.24
N LEU A 35 7.36 -10.91 17.34
CA LEU A 35 6.05 -10.44 16.94
C LEU A 35 5.50 -9.48 17.99
N ALA A 36 5.05 -8.32 17.54
CA ALA A 36 4.27 -7.40 18.36
C ALA A 36 2.96 -8.07 18.83
N ARG A 37 2.29 -7.46 19.81
CA ARG A 37 1.01 -7.99 20.34
C ARG A 37 -0.02 -8.20 19.24
N GLU A 38 -0.05 -7.32 18.26
CA GLU A 38 -0.96 -7.34 17.11
C GLU A 38 -0.56 -8.37 16.03
N GLY A 39 0.58 -9.07 16.16
CA GLY A 39 0.97 -10.16 15.26
C GLY A 39 1.88 -9.74 14.09
N TYR A 40 2.33 -8.48 14.01
CA TYR A 40 3.31 -8.04 13.01
C TYR A 40 4.74 -8.14 13.51
N ALA A 41 5.71 -8.19 12.60
CA ALA A 41 7.14 -8.12 12.91
C ALA A 41 7.77 -6.81 12.40
N ASN A 42 8.82 -6.35 13.06
CA ASN A 42 9.65 -5.28 12.52
C ASN A 42 10.87 -5.90 11.81
N LEU A 43 10.83 -5.89 10.49
CA LEU A 43 11.88 -6.41 9.60
C LEU A 43 12.65 -5.30 8.86
N LEU A 44 12.52 -4.05 9.29
CA LEU A 44 13.30 -2.93 8.76
C LEU A 44 14.74 -3.02 9.26
N ALA A 45 15.70 -3.18 8.34
CA ALA A 45 17.12 -3.22 8.69
C ALA A 45 17.57 -1.88 9.31
N ILE A 46 18.23 -1.94 10.47
CA ILE A 46 18.68 -0.76 11.23
C ILE A 46 19.54 0.17 10.37
N GLN A 47 20.39 -0.38 9.52
CA GLN A 47 21.27 0.36 8.60
C GLN A 47 20.53 1.14 7.50
N LYS A 48 19.23 0.84 7.26
CA LYS A 48 18.38 1.49 6.28
C LYS A 48 17.36 2.45 6.90
N LYS A 49 17.49 2.71 8.19
CA LYS A 49 16.64 3.63 8.92
C LYS A 49 17.18 5.06 8.76
N HIS A 50 16.71 5.77 7.75
CA HIS A 50 17.12 7.16 7.46
C HIS A 50 16.43 8.21 8.35
N ALA A 51 15.37 7.84 9.07
CA ALA A 51 14.63 8.69 10.01
C ALA A 51 14.29 7.92 11.27
N ALA A 52 14.02 8.64 12.36
CA ALA A 52 13.60 8.03 13.62
C ALA A 52 12.28 7.27 13.50
N ASP A 53 11.35 7.81 12.70
CA ASP A 53 10.03 7.22 12.42
C ASP A 53 9.76 7.34 10.90
N PRO A 54 10.23 6.38 10.08
CA PRO A 54 10.08 6.44 8.62
C PRO A 54 8.65 6.09 8.20
N GLY A 55 8.24 6.59 7.02
CA GLY A 55 6.90 6.40 6.47
C GLY A 55 5.90 7.44 6.93
N ASP A 56 4.62 7.19 6.67
CA ASP A 56 3.53 8.09 7.02
C ASP A 56 3.38 8.26 8.54
N GLY A 57 3.24 9.51 8.98
CA GLY A 57 3.03 9.85 10.38
C GLY A 57 1.67 9.34 10.91
N LYS A 58 1.55 9.23 12.22
CA LYS A 58 0.33 8.70 12.89
C LYS A 58 -0.94 9.44 12.51
N GLU A 59 -0.88 10.75 12.34
CA GLU A 59 -2.03 11.57 11.97
C GLU A 59 -2.51 11.24 10.55
N MET A 60 -1.60 11.18 9.58
CA MET A 60 -1.89 10.79 8.21
C MET A 60 -2.48 9.38 8.13
N VAL A 61 -1.90 8.41 8.84
CA VAL A 61 -2.40 7.03 8.90
C VAL A 61 -3.81 6.97 9.49
N ARG A 62 -4.10 7.73 10.56
CA ARG A 62 -5.43 7.79 11.17
C ARG A 62 -6.46 8.45 10.25
N ALA A 63 -6.09 9.55 9.60
CA ALA A 63 -6.95 10.21 8.62
C ALA A 63 -7.30 9.28 7.44
N ARG A 64 -6.30 8.57 6.90
CA ARG A 64 -6.49 7.55 5.84
C ARG A 64 -7.44 6.45 6.32
N ARG A 65 -7.20 5.91 7.51
CA ARG A 65 -8.08 4.89 8.09
C ARG A 65 -9.53 5.35 8.20
N ALA A 66 -9.75 6.55 8.73
CA ALA A 66 -11.09 7.10 8.87
C ALA A 66 -11.77 7.30 7.52
N PHE A 67 -11.05 7.86 6.54
CA PHE A 67 -11.55 8.13 5.20
C PHE A 67 -11.88 6.84 4.43
N LEU A 68 -10.98 5.86 4.42
CA LEU A 68 -11.18 4.60 3.71
C LEU A 68 -12.25 3.74 4.37
N SER A 69 -12.33 3.71 5.70
CA SER A 69 -13.37 2.99 6.44
C SER A 69 -14.77 3.57 6.23
N ALA A 70 -14.88 4.86 5.89
CA ALA A 70 -16.14 5.49 5.48
C ALA A 70 -16.60 5.10 4.06
N GLY A 71 -15.81 4.31 3.33
CA GLY A 71 -16.17 3.77 2.01
C GLY A 71 -15.96 4.74 0.84
N HIS A 72 -15.32 5.89 1.06
CA HIS A 72 -15.16 6.92 0.03
C HIS A 72 -14.42 6.41 -1.23
N TYR A 73 -13.49 5.45 -1.09
CA TYR A 73 -12.79 4.82 -2.21
C TYR A 73 -13.37 3.47 -2.63
N GLY A 74 -14.60 3.15 -2.21
CA GLY A 74 -15.30 1.90 -2.54
C GLY A 74 -15.31 1.56 -4.03
N PRO A 75 -15.69 2.48 -4.95
CA PRO A 75 -15.65 2.22 -6.39
C PRO A 75 -14.27 1.83 -6.92
N LEU A 76 -13.20 2.46 -6.39
CA LEU A 76 -11.82 2.15 -6.79
C LEU A 76 -11.39 0.78 -6.24
N MET A 77 -11.73 0.45 -4.99
CA MET A 77 -11.46 -0.86 -4.40
C MET A 77 -12.20 -1.99 -5.15
N GLN A 78 -13.44 -1.77 -5.56
CA GLN A 78 -14.21 -2.75 -6.34
C GLN A 78 -13.57 -3.01 -7.71
N ALA A 79 -13.13 -1.97 -8.40
CA ALA A 79 -12.42 -2.11 -9.68
C ALA A 79 -11.11 -2.89 -9.52
N LEU A 80 -10.35 -2.62 -8.45
CA LEU A 80 -9.14 -3.37 -8.10
C LEU A 80 -9.47 -4.83 -7.80
N GLY A 81 -10.49 -5.11 -7.00
CA GLY A 81 -10.92 -6.47 -6.67
C GLY A 81 -11.33 -7.28 -7.90
N THR A 82 -12.07 -6.66 -8.82
CA THR A 82 -12.43 -7.28 -10.11
C THR A 82 -11.18 -7.62 -10.94
N LEU A 83 -10.20 -6.73 -10.96
CA LEU A 83 -8.95 -6.94 -11.68
C LEU A 83 -8.13 -8.07 -11.04
N CYS A 84 -7.99 -8.08 -9.72
CA CYS A 84 -7.29 -9.13 -8.98
C CYS A 84 -7.95 -10.50 -9.18
N ALA A 85 -9.28 -10.58 -9.17
CA ALA A 85 -10.02 -11.83 -9.35
C ALA A 85 -9.80 -12.49 -10.73
N ALA A 86 -9.40 -11.70 -11.74
CA ALA A 86 -9.09 -12.19 -13.09
C ALA A 86 -7.65 -12.73 -13.23
N LEU A 87 -6.82 -12.57 -12.20
CA LEU A 87 -5.40 -12.95 -12.21
C LEU A 87 -5.13 -14.06 -11.17
N PRO A 88 -4.04 -14.84 -11.31
CA PRO A 88 -3.58 -15.71 -10.22
C PRO A 88 -3.33 -14.89 -8.95
N HIS A 89 -3.97 -15.25 -7.83
CA HIS A 89 -3.94 -14.47 -6.58
C HIS A 89 -3.91 -15.34 -5.31
N GLU A 90 -3.45 -16.59 -5.42
CA GLU A 90 -3.35 -17.47 -4.26
C GLU A 90 -2.38 -16.91 -3.22
N ARG A 91 -1.26 -16.31 -3.67
CA ARG A 91 -0.22 -15.72 -2.84
C ARG A 91 -0.01 -14.25 -3.23
N MET A 92 -0.51 -13.36 -2.40
CA MET A 92 -0.52 -11.93 -2.65
C MET A 92 0.50 -11.19 -1.77
N VAL A 93 1.15 -10.19 -2.36
CA VAL A 93 1.98 -9.22 -1.65
C VAL A 93 1.41 -7.82 -1.87
N ASP A 94 1.20 -7.06 -0.79
CA ASP A 94 0.94 -5.62 -0.88
C ASP A 94 2.18 -4.83 -0.42
N ALA A 95 2.83 -4.16 -1.38
CA ALA A 95 4.05 -3.38 -1.18
C ALA A 95 3.70 -1.92 -0.89
N GLY A 96 3.76 -1.53 0.38
CA GLY A 96 3.23 -0.26 0.87
C GLY A 96 1.78 -0.40 1.30
N CYS A 97 1.46 -1.46 2.07
CA CYS A 97 0.10 -1.85 2.44
C CYS A 97 -0.65 -0.79 3.29
N GLY A 98 0.06 0.22 3.78
CA GLY A 98 -0.54 1.23 4.63
C GLY A 98 -1.22 0.62 5.86
N GLU A 99 -2.45 1.03 6.13
CA GLU A 99 -3.23 0.63 7.30
C GLU A 99 -4.15 -0.59 7.06
N GLY A 100 -4.05 -1.22 5.86
CA GLY A 100 -4.66 -2.51 5.55
C GLY A 100 -6.09 -2.47 4.99
N SER A 101 -6.65 -1.31 4.66
CA SER A 101 -8.04 -1.25 4.13
C SER A 101 -8.19 -1.96 2.79
N TYR A 102 -7.21 -1.82 1.88
CA TYR A 102 -7.21 -2.57 0.61
C TYR A 102 -7.02 -4.07 0.86
N ASP A 103 -6.10 -4.44 1.75
CA ASP A 103 -5.87 -5.83 2.11
C ASP A 103 -7.13 -6.49 2.68
N ARG A 104 -7.87 -5.81 3.59
CA ARG A 104 -9.11 -6.36 4.16
C ARG A 104 -10.16 -6.57 3.07
N PHE A 105 -10.36 -5.55 2.23
CA PHE A 105 -11.31 -5.64 1.13
C PHE A 105 -10.97 -6.79 0.17
N LEU A 106 -9.70 -6.90 -0.25
CA LEU A 106 -9.26 -7.94 -1.19
C LEU A 106 -9.28 -9.34 -0.55
N TYR A 107 -8.91 -9.45 0.73
CA TYR A 107 -8.97 -10.72 1.44
C TYR A 107 -10.39 -11.29 1.43
N ASP A 108 -11.40 -10.44 1.72
CA ASP A 108 -12.80 -10.85 1.72
C ASP A 108 -13.33 -11.13 0.30
N ALA A 109 -13.00 -10.27 -0.65
CA ALA A 109 -13.50 -10.37 -2.03
C ALA A 109 -12.92 -11.56 -2.81
N LEU A 110 -11.69 -11.99 -2.48
CA LEU A 110 -10.96 -13.04 -3.20
C LEU A 110 -10.97 -14.40 -2.50
N GLY A 111 -11.74 -14.54 -1.41
CA GLY A 111 -11.89 -15.82 -0.73
C GLY A 111 -10.71 -16.21 0.16
N GLY A 112 -9.97 -15.24 0.69
CA GLY A 112 -8.92 -15.46 1.69
C GLY A 112 -7.58 -15.95 1.12
N PRO A 113 -6.92 -15.21 0.21
CA PRO A 113 -5.61 -15.55 -0.29
C PRO A 113 -4.55 -15.54 0.82
N GLN A 114 -3.43 -16.21 0.60
CA GLN A 114 -2.24 -16.04 1.43
C GLN A 114 -1.69 -14.62 1.22
N MET A 115 -1.78 -13.76 2.23
CA MET A 115 -1.49 -12.34 2.10
C MET A 115 -0.31 -11.92 2.97
N VAL A 116 0.64 -11.23 2.35
CA VAL A 116 1.77 -10.57 3.01
C VAL A 116 1.72 -9.09 2.69
N GLY A 117 1.68 -8.22 3.71
CA GLY A 117 1.77 -6.77 3.55
C GLY A 117 2.99 -6.21 4.27
N PHE A 118 3.61 -5.17 3.70
CA PHE A 118 4.66 -4.44 4.39
C PHE A 118 4.59 -2.94 4.10
N ASP A 119 4.97 -2.15 5.08
CA ASP A 119 5.04 -0.69 5.00
C ASP A 119 6.16 -0.16 5.90
N LEU A 120 6.68 1.04 5.62
CA LEU A 120 7.66 1.70 6.46
C LEU A 120 7.05 2.21 7.77
N SER A 121 5.78 2.61 7.76
CA SER A 121 5.07 3.15 8.91
C SER A 121 4.68 2.03 9.88
N LYS A 122 5.32 2.01 11.04
CA LYS A 122 4.98 1.07 12.13
C LYS A 122 3.52 1.19 12.57
N GLU A 123 2.97 2.41 12.59
CA GLU A 123 1.57 2.63 12.96
C GLU A 123 0.61 2.06 11.92
N ALA A 124 0.92 2.22 10.64
CA ALA A 124 0.15 1.65 9.54
C ALA A 124 0.13 0.11 9.62
N VAL A 125 1.31 -0.51 9.70
CA VAL A 125 1.44 -1.98 9.82
C VAL A 125 0.71 -2.53 11.05
N ARG A 126 0.76 -1.81 12.18
CA ARG A 126 0.03 -2.19 13.40
C ARG A 126 -1.48 -2.23 13.17
N LEU A 127 -2.02 -1.27 12.41
CA LEU A 127 -3.44 -1.24 12.06
C LEU A 127 -3.80 -2.31 11.04
N ALA A 128 -2.97 -2.52 10.02
CA ALA A 128 -3.16 -3.59 9.03
C ALA A 128 -3.21 -4.98 9.67
N ALA A 129 -2.26 -5.29 10.56
CA ALA A 129 -2.24 -6.56 11.28
C ALA A 129 -3.44 -6.80 12.20
N LYS A 130 -4.07 -5.73 12.72
CA LYS A 130 -5.33 -5.83 13.46
C LYS A 130 -6.53 -6.05 12.56
N LEU A 131 -6.50 -5.44 11.38
CA LEU A 131 -7.61 -5.46 10.45
C LEU A 131 -7.70 -6.79 9.70
N VAL A 132 -6.53 -7.37 9.36
CA VAL A 132 -6.40 -8.65 8.64
C VAL A 132 -5.52 -9.59 9.46
N PRO A 133 -6.02 -10.13 10.58
CA PRO A 133 -5.23 -11.02 11.46
C PRO A 133 -4.82 -12.33 10.78
N GLU A 134 -5.47 -12.68 9.68
CA GLU A 134 -5.16 -13.83 8.84
C GLU A 134 -3.89 -13.64 8.01
N GLY A 135 -3.53 -12.39 7.68
CA GLY A 135 -2.35 -12.02 6.91
C GLY A 135 -1.04 -12.02 7.71
N ALA A 136 0.07 -11.84 7.01
CA ALA A 136 1.38 -11.57 7.62
C ALA A 136 1.83 -10.15 7.30
N PHE A 137 1.87 -9.30 8.30
CA PHE A 137 2.28 -7.90 8.14
C PHE A 137 3.63 -7.64 8.82
N CYS A 138 4.46 -6.80 8.19
CA CYS A 138 5.75 -6.43 8.77
C CYS A 138 6.17 -5.01 8.41
N VAL A 139 6.92 -4.39 9.30
CA VAL A 139 7.58 -3.12 9.00
C VAL A 139 8.78 -3.41 8.10
N GLY A 140 8.79 -2.83 6.90
CA GLY A 140 9.83 -3.03 5.90
C GLY A 140 9.67 -2.05 4.73
N GLY A 141 10.72 -1.87 3.94
CA GLY A 141 10.72 -0.96 2.80
C GLY A 141 10.76 -1.70 1.46
N SER A 142 10.15 -1.12 0.43
CA SER A 142 10.05 -1.69 -0.91
C SER A 142 11.41 -1.96 -1.55
N PHE A 143 12.41 -1.12 -1.32
CA PHE A 143 13.79 -1.29 -1.87
C PHE A 143 14.65 -2.33 -1.12
N SER A 144 14.09 -3.02 -0.14
CA SER A 144 14.67 -4.16 0.57
C SER A 144 13.54 -4.96 1.18
N ALA A 145 12.66 -5.42 0.33
CA ALA A 145 11.42 -6.03 0.71
C ALA A 145 11.63 -7.32 1.52
N PRO A 146 10.92 -7.49 2.65
CA PRO A 146 11.11 -8.62 3.55
C PRO A 146 10.39 -9.90 3.10
N VAL A 147 10.19 -10.07 1.80
CA VAL A 147 9.50 -11.22 1.18
C VAL A 147 10.49 -12.06 0.40
N ARG A 148 10.32 -13.37 0.42
CA ARG A 148 11.18 -14.34 -0.29
C ARG A 148 11.09 -14.18 -1.79
N ASP A 149 12.15 -14.64 -2.46
CA ASP A 149 12.24 -14.71 -3.91
C ASP A 149 11.17 -15.66 -4.47
N GLY A 150 10.49 -15.24 -5.54
CA GLY A 150 9.53 -16.06 -6.28
C GLY A 150 8.31 -16.53 -5.49
N TRP A 151 7.96 -15.85 -4.39
CA TRP A 151 6.84 -16.29 -3.56
C TRP A 151 5.48 -15.85 -4.09
N ALA A 152 5.34 -14.64 -4.61
CA ALA A 152 4.05 -14.06 -4.94
C ALA A 152 3.57 -14.42 -6.35
N ASP A 153 2.28 -14.72 -6.49
CA ASP A 153 1.58 -14.82 -7.76
C ASP A 153 1.10 -13.43 -8.22
N LEU A 154 0.69 -12.60 -7.25
CA LEU A 154 0.22 -11.23 -7.47
C LEU A 154 0.89 -10.28 -6.49
N LEU A 155 1.43 -9.19 -7.00
CA LEU A 155 2.00 -8.10 -6.21
C LEU A 155 1.22 -6.82 -6.49
N LEU A 156 0.80 -6.16 -5.43
CA LEU A 156 0.15 -4.86 -5.46
C LEU A 156 1.14 -3.78 -5.03
N ASN A 157 1.08 -2.64 -5.71
CA ASN A 157 1.73 -1.40 -5.31
C ASN A 157 0.77 -0.25 -5.55
N ILE A 158 0.18 0.28 -4.47
CA ILE A 158 -0.85 1.32 -4.53
C ILE A 158 -0.26 2.62 -3.97
N PHE A 159 0.00 3.60 -4.85
CA PHE A 159 0.58 4.91 -4.49
C PHE A 159 1.91 4.82 -3.70
N SER A 160 2.66 3.75 -3.88
CA SER A 160 3.95 3.54 -3.24
C SER A 160 5.08 3.58 -4.29
N PRO A 161 6.33 3.88 -3.92
CA PRO A 161 7.43 3.91 -4.87
C PRO A 161 7.65 2.57 -5.59
N MET A 162 7.88 2.63 -6.89
CA MET A 162 8.21 1.45 -7.70
C MET A 162 9.62 0.96 -7.39
N ALA A 163 9.72 -0.25 -6.86
CA ALA A 163 10.97 -0.92 -6.55
C ALA A 163 11.17 -2.13 -7.50
N GLU A 164 11.42 -1.83 -8.78
CA GLU A 164 11.40 -2.78 -9.91
C GLU A 164 12.15 -4.09 -9.61
N ALA A 165 13.41 -4.01 -9.21
CA ALA A 165 14.25 -5.18 -8.95
C ALA A 165 13.70 -6.07 -7.82
N GLU A 166 13.18 -5.46 -6.74
CA GLU A 166 12.59 -6.19 -5.61
C GLU A 166 11.23 -6.78 -5.98
N PHE A 167 10.41 -6.06 -6.74
CA PHE A 167 9.10 -6.58 -7.19
C PHE A 167 9.29 -7.77 -8.13
N ARG A 168 10.23 -7.66 -9.09
CA ARG A 168 10.63 -8.77 -9.94
C ARG A 168 11.15 -9.97 -9.14
N ARG A 169 11.94 -9.73 -8.10
CA ARG A 169 12.47 -10.79 -7.23
C ARG A 169 11.37 -11.54 -6.47
N MET A 170 10.39 -10.81 -5.90
CA MET A 170 9.32 -11.39 -5.09
C MET A 170 8.31 -12.19 -5.90
N LEU A 171 8.04 -11.81 -7.15
CA LEU A 171 7.11 -12.50 -8.03
C LEU A 171 7.67 -13.84 -8.50
N CYS A 172 6.82 -14.86 -8.57
CA CYS A 172 7.10 -16.11 -9.26
C CYS A 172 7.23 -15.88 -10.77
N PRO A 173 7.86 -16.79 -11.54
CA PRO A 173 7.84 -16.70 -13.00
C PRO A 173 6.41 -16.61 -13.54
N GLY A 174 6.13 -15.62 -14.40
CA GLY A 174 4.79 -15.37 -14.92
C GLY A 174 3.81 -14.74 -13.96
N GLY A 175 4.22 -14.39 -12.74
CA GLY A 175 3.41 -13.65 -11.77
C GLY A 175 3.11 -12.22 -12.22
N TYR A 176 2.14 -11.59 -11.59
CA TYR A 176 1.62 -10.28 -12.01
C TYR A 176 1.91 -9.19 -10.99
N LEU A 177 2.15 -7.98 -11.49
CA LEU A 177 2.22 -6.74 -10.74
C LEU A 177 1.04 -5.85 -11.15
N ILE A 178 0.27 -5.38 -10.19
CA ILE A 178 -0.66 -4.27 -10.36
C ILE A 178 -0.05 -3.04 -9.70
N TYR A 179 0.27 -2.04 -10.52
CA TYR A 179 0.77 -0.75 -10.07
C TYR A 179 -0.33 0.30 -10.22
N ALA A 180 -0.87 0.77 -9.10
CA ALA A 180 -1.92 1.78 -9.08
C ALA A 180 -1.32 3.18 -8.94
N VAL A 181 -1.61 4.04 -9.92
CA VAL A 181 -1.20 5.44 -9.97
C VAL A 181 -2.44 6.34 -10.09
N PRO A 182 -2.36 7.63 -9.73
CA PRO A 182 -3.49 8.54 -9.91
C PRO A 182 -3.75 8.79 -11.39
N THR A 183 -5.03 8.96 -11.76
CA THR A 183 -5.41 9.54 -13.04
C THR A 183 -5.07 11.04 -13.08
N ALA A 184 -5.07 11.64 -14.27
CA ALA A 184 -4.76 13.07 -14.44
C ALA A 184 -5.58 13.97 -13.51
N ARG A 185 -6.87 13.69 -13.37
CA ARG A 185 -7.79 14.51 -12.58
C ARG A 185 -8.04 14.01 -11.14
N HIS A 186 -7.28 12.99 -10.70
CA HIS A 186 -7.39 12.52 -9.31
C HIS A 186 -7.18 13.66 -8.31
N LEU A 187 -8.18 13.92 -7.49
CA LEU A 187 -8.24 14.98 -6.48
C LEU A 187 -8.13 16.42 -7.07
N TYR A 188 -8.55 16.61 -8.33
CA TYR A 188 -8.45 17.93 -8.95
C TYR A 188 -9.27 19.00 -8.21
N GLY A 189 -10.50 18.70 -7.78
CA GLY A 189 -11.32 19.63 -6.99
C GLY A 189 -10.71 20.00 -5.64
N LEU A 190 -9.94 19.09 -5.01
CA LEU A 190 -9.14 19.43 -3.83
C LEU A 190 -8.03 20.43 -4.19
N LYS A 191 -7.32 20.22 -5.31
CA LYS A 191 -6.27 21.12 -5.78
C LYS A 191 -6.80 22.51 -6.13
N GLU A 192 -8.02 22.63 -6.65
CA GLU A 192 -8.69 23.92 -6.91
C GLU A 192 -8.88 24.75 -5.63
N VAL A 193 -9.12 24.10 -4.49
CA VAL A 193 -9.19 24.78 -3.21
C VAL A 193 -7.80 25.14 -2.67
N LEU A 194 -6.82 24.23 -2.84
CA LEU A 194 -5.49 24.37 -2.24
C LEU A 194 -4.58 25.36 -2.97
N TYR A 195 -4.69 25.46 -4.30
CA TYR A 195 -3.74 26.17 -5.14
C TYR A 195 -4.42 27.24 -5.99
N GLN A 196 -3.76 28.38 -6.19
CA GLN A 196 -4.25 29.44 -7.09
C GLN A 196 -4.23 28.97 -8.56
N THR A 197 -3.25 28.13 -8.90
CA THR A 197 -3.15 27.51 -10.23
C THR A 197 -3.15 25.99 -10.02
N PRO A 198 -4.32 25.35 -10.07
CA PRO A 198 -4.42 23.91 -9.95
C PRO A 198 -3.79 23.22 -11.17
N TYR A 199 -3.25 22.02 -10.97
CA TYR A 199 -2.56 21.25 -12.01
C TYR A 199 -3.07 19.81 -12.03
N GLU A 200 -3.09 19.20 -13.19
CA GLU A 200 -3.37 17.77 -13.35
C GLU A 200 -2.15 16.93 -12.95
N ASN A 201 -2.40 15.68 -12.54
CA ASN A 201 -1.32 14.74 -12.31
C ASN A 201 -0.69 14.32 -13.63
N GLU A 202 0.61 14.16 -13.64
CA GLU A 202 1.31 13.63 -14.81
C GLU A 202 1.01 12.13 -14.93
N VAL A 203 0.51 11.73 -16.09
CA VAL A 203 0.26 10.31 -16.41
C VAL A 203 1.37 9.86 -17.34
N LYS A 204 2.13 8.86 -16.90
CA LYS A 204 3.25 8.29 -17.69
C LYS A 204 2.99 6.83 -18.00
N ASP A 205 3.23 6.46 -19.24
CA ASP A 205 3.38 5.06 -19.62
C ASP A 205 4.84 4.68 -19.39
N THR A 206 5.06 3.77 -18.44
CA THR A 206 6.41 3.38 -18.04
C THR A 206 6.63 1.91 -18.34
N THR A 207 7.79 1.62 -18.94
CA THR A 207 8.29 0.25 -19.10
C THR A 207 9.24 -0.08 -17.96
N TYR A 208 9.19 -1.32 -17.50
CA TYR A 208 10.05 -1.82 -16.42
C TYR A 208 10.83 -3.04 -16.89
N GLU A 209 12.12 -3.09 -16.56
CA GLU A 209 13.00 -4.20 -16.96
C GLU A 209 12.54 -5.54 -16.38
N GLY A 210 12.39 -6.56 -17.22
CA GLY A 210 11.94 -7.90 -16.81
C GLY A 210 10.43 -8.00 -16.57
N PHE A 211 9.68 -7.00 -17.03
CA PHE A 211 8.23 -7.00 -17.05
C PHE A 211 7.68 -6.75 -18.45
N SER A 212 6.64 -7.46 -18.82
CA SER A 212 5.82 -7.19 -20.00
C SER A 212 4.54 -6.47 -19.55
N PHE A 213 4.26 -5.32 -20.17
CA PHE A 213 3.00 -4.62 -19.99
C PHE A 213 1.85 -5.46 -20.55
N VAL A 214 0.78 -5.62 -19.78
CA VAL A 214 -0.40 -6.42 -20.18
C VAL A 214 -1.57 -5.50 -20.55
N GLU A 215 -2.00 -4.65 -19.62
CA GLU A 215 -3.11 -3.73 -19.82
C GLU A 215 -3.05 -2.56 -18.83
N ALA A 216 -3.82 -1.51 -19.13
CA ALA A 216 -4.15 -0.47 -18.17
C ALA A 216 -5.67 -0.37 -18.03
N ARG A 217 -6.16 -0.27 -16.79
CA ARG A 217 -7.58 -0.02 -16.51
C ARG A 217 -7.72 1.21 -15.62
N GLU A 218 -8.67 2.06 -15.95
CA GLU A 218 -9.00 3.22 -15.14
C GLU A 218 -10.33 2.99 -14.42
N ALA A 219 -10.37 3.42 -13.17
CA ALA A 219 -11.57 3.54 -12.38
C ALA A 219 -11.66 4.96 -11.84
N THR A 220 -12.77 5.64 -12.08
CA THR A 220 -13.01 7.01 -11.66
C THR A 220 -14.37 7.14 -10.99
N ALA A 221 -14.49 8.07 -10.06
CA ALA A 221 -15.75 8.46 -9.46
C ALA A 221 -15.68 9.93 -9.03
N THR A 222 -16.83 10.54 -8.81
CA THR A 222 -16.93 11.87 -8.20
C THR A 222 -17.35 11.70 -6.75
N LEU A 223 -16.60 12.31 -5.84
CA LEU A 223 -16.93 12.40 -4.43
C LEU A 223 -17.48 13.78 -4.09
N THR A 224 -18.51 13.79 -3.27
CA THR A 224 -18.93 14.99 -2.53
C THR A 224 -18.74 14.71 -1.05
N LEU A 225 -17.86 15.47 -0.42
CA LEU A 225 -17.46 15.32 0.98
C LEU A 225 -17.95 16.52 1.78
N GLU A 226 -18.34 16.29 3.03
CA GLU A 226 -18.80 17.31 3.96
C GLU A 226 -18.15 17.09 5.33
N GLY A 227 -18.03 18.17 6.10
CA GLY A 227 -17.55 18.15 7.47
C GLY A 227 -16.14 17.51 7.59
N ALA A 228 -15.99 16.58 8.53
CA ALA A 228 -14.69 15.98 8.85
C ALA A 228 -14.02 15.24 7.69
N SER A 229 -14.80 14.70 6.74
CA SER A 229 -14.26 13.94 5.60
C SER A 229 -13.39 14.80 4.67
N VAL A 230 -13.66 16.11 4.59
CA VAL A 230 -12.82 17.05 3.82
C VAL A 230 -11.42 17.14 4.42
N GLY A 231 -11.32 17.33 5.73
CA GLY A 231 -10.04 17.34 6.45
C GLY A 231 -9.32 16.00 6.43
N GLN A 232 -10.06 14.88 6.53
CA GLN A 232 -9.48 13.53 6.45
C GLN A 232 -8.87 13.26 5.07
N LEU A 233 -9.56 13.64 3.97
CA LEU A 233 -9.01 13.53 2.62
C LEU A 233 -7.70 14.31 2.50
N PHE A 234 -7.67 15.55 2.95
CA PHE A 234 -6.46 16.38 2.90
C PHE A 234 -5.31 15.77 3.69
N ALA A 235 -5.56 15.42 4.96
CA ALA A 235 -4.55 14.93 5.89
C ALA A 235 -3.95 13.57 5.47
N MET A 236 -4.65 12.76 4.66
CA MET A 236 -4.12 11.49 4.16
C MET A 236 -3.27 11.61 2.89
N THR A 237 -3.14 12.80 2.32
CA THR A 237 -2.41 13.04 1.07
C THR A 237 -1.09 13.79 1.31
N PRO A 238 -0.11 13.67 0.37
CA PRO A 238 1.12 14.46 0.43
C PRO A 238 0.90 15.98 0.39
N TYR A 239 -0.26 16.44 -0.07
CA TYR A 239 -0.61 17.86 -0.10
C TYR A 239 -0.61 18.49 1.29
N TYR A 240 -0.90 17.71 2.34
CA TYR A 240 -0.88 18.17 3.73
C TYR A 240 0.42 18.89 4.12
N TRP A 241 1.55 18.41 3.59
CA TRP A 241 2.88 18.92 3.90
C TRP A 241 3.35 20.04 2.97
N ASN A 242 2.76 20.16 1.78
CA ASN A 242 3.26 21.03 0.71
C ASN A 242 2.29 22.17 0.35
N THR A 243 1.14 22.27 1.04
CA THR A 243 0.14 23.30 0.73
C THR A 243 0.52 24.63 1.35
N PRO A 244 0.45 25.74 0.60
CA PRO A 244 0.60 27.10 1.13
C PRO A 244 -0.43 27.40 2.24
N ALA A 245 -0.05 28.25 3.20
CA ALA A 245 -0.89 28.56 4.37
C ALA A 245 -2.29 29.11 4.00
N ASP A 246 -2.36 29.94 2.94
CA ASP A 246 -3.62 30.47 2.41
C ASP A 246 -4.52 29.38 1.80
N GLY A 247 -3.92 28.39 1.12
CA GLY A 247 -4.64 27.22 0.62
C GLY A 247 -5.19 26.35 1.75
N ALA A 248 -4.39 26.10 2.78
CA ALA A 248 -4.85 25.39 3.96
C ALA A 248 -5.99 26.13 4.67
N ALA A 249 -5.92 27.47 4.76
CA ALA A 249 -6.98 28.29 5.33
C ALA A 249 -8.28 28.24 4.50
N ARG A 250 -8.19 28.28 3.16
CA ARG A 250 -9.36 28.08 2.28
C ARG A 250 -10.01 26.72 2.51
N LEU A 251 -9.21 25.67 2.62
CA LEU A 251 -9.74 24.32 2.86
C LEU A 251 -10.39 24.22 4.24
N ALA A 252 -9.81 24.81 5.27
CA ALA A 252 -10.39 24.82 6.62
C ALA A 252 -11.77 25.52 6.67
N ALA A 253 -12.01 26.50 5.81
CA ALA A 253 -13.29 27.19 5.65
C ALA A 253 -14.29 26.42 4.75
N CYS A 254 -13.84 25.37 4.05
CA CYS A 254 -14.63 24.62 3.08
C CYS A 254 -15.59 23.66 3.80
N GLN A 255 -16.88 23.92 3.73
CA GLN A 255 -17.92 23.06 4.33
C GLN A 255 -18.25 21.85 3.46
N ARG A 256 -18.05 21.95 2.14
CA ARG A 256 -18.38 20.93 1.16
C ARG A 256 -17.35 20.94 0.04
N LEU A 257 -16.82 19.77 -0.28
CA LEU A 257 -15.84 19.58 -1.35
C LEU A 257 -16.35 18.56 -2.35
N THR A 258 -16.41 18.93 -3.63
CA THR A 258 -16.63 17.97 -4.71
C THR A 258 -15.32 17.78 -5.46
N THR A 259 -14.89 16.53 -5.65
CA THR A 259 -13.62 16.22 -6.33
C THR A 259 -13.73 14.89 -7.07
N GLU A 260 -12.97 14.78 -8.15
CA GLU A 260 -12.80 13.50 -8.83
C GLU A 260 -11.79 12.64 -8.05
N ILE A 261 -12.08 11.35 -7.99
CA ILE A 261 -11.11 10.32 -7.63
C ILE A 261 -10.90 9.40 -8.81
N GLY A 262 -9.67 8.96 -9.03
CA GLY A 262 -9.39 8.06 -10.14
C GLY A 262 -8.05 7.35 -9.96
N PHE A 263 -8.07 6.05 -10.18
CA PHE A 263 -6.87 5.21 -10.21
C PHE A 263 -6.70 4.64 -11.61
N ARG A 264 -5.46 4.63 -12.06
CA ARG A 264 -5.04 3.89 -13.23
C ARG A 264 -4.24 2.70 -12.76
N TYR A 265 -4.78 1.49 -12.97
CA TYR A 265 -4.16 0.22 -12.65
C TYR A 265 -3.37 -0.26 -13.85
N LEU A 266 -2.05 -0.24 -13.75
CA LEU A 266 -1.12 -0.74 -14.74
C LEU A 266 -0.79 -2.19 -14.38
N VAL A 267 -1.12 -3.11 -15.27
CA VAL A 267 -0.88 -4.55 -15.08
C VAL A 267 0.35 -4.96 -15.87
N TYR A 268 1.28 -5.56 -15.18
CA TYR A 268 2.49 -6.11 -15.75
C TYR A 268 2.60 -7.60 -15.41
N ARG A 269 3.22 -8.36 -16.30
CA ARG A 269 3.58 -9.75 -16.07
C ARG A 269 5.08 -9.89 -16.01
N LYS A 270 5.59 -10.61 -15.01
CA LYS A 270 7.00 -10.94 -14.92
C LYS A 270 7.39 -11.90 -16.06
N ASN A 271 8.46 -11.55 -16.80
CA ASN A 271 9.04 -12.36 -17.89
C ASN A 271 9.70 -13.64 -17.37
#